data_0bd5bdd38bfaf1c8342334354369296d
#
_entry.id   0bd5bdd38bfaf1c8342334354369296d
#
_cell.length_a   1.000
_cell.length_b   1.000
_cell.length_c   1.000
_cell.angle_alpha   90.00
_cell.angle_beta   90.00
_cell.angle_gamma   90.00
#
_symmetry.space_group_name_H-M   'P 1'
#
loop_
_entity.id
_entity.type
_entity.pdbx_description
1 polymer ?
#
loop_
_entity_poly.entity_id
_entity_poly.type
_entity_poly.pdbx_seq_one_letter_code
_entity_poly.pdbx_strand_id
1 'polypeptide(L)'
;MVNRELTKNHDEVLAKIDKLFNKIMTEQDKRLTRLERQNQLLLDEVRLLKLPPEKGTLRERLTYLFPYDPLVKFPAYVWQLWKHGLNDDRFDQQYKDGEAQWAWKNPGFVHELFNDDTAHTMIKYLYRQVPEVVQTYEKLPEVILKMDFFRYLILFAKGGVYADIDTYPLQPIPNWIPENVLPDELGMILLVELENNAANWKEDSHRRLQFGQFVLQAKPGHPVLREIIARIIEHTIRKLNSLLSDERLRLPGHANDKQLEILKWTGAGVWTDVVFHYFNDWVQSLVFQLVSWKDFRGLKKPKLVSDVLVMPIKLFALDHAIPKDGKIEDPLAFVKHYSAEIWKNA
;
A
#
# COMPACT_ATOMS: atom_id res chain seq x y z
N MET A 1 -59.26 -10.64 -25.07
CA MET A 1 -58.60 -9.31 -25.05
C MET A 1 -58.34 -8.81 -23.62
N VAL A 2 -59.35 -8.78 -22.76
CA VAL A 2 -59.26 -8.23 -21.39
C VAL A 2 -58.13 -8.86 -20.53
N ASN A 3 -57.92 -10.17 -20.57
CA ASN A 3 -56.89 -10.86 -19.79
C ASN A 3 -55.46 -10.52 -20.23
N ARG A 4 -55.18 -10.17 -21.50
CA ARG A 4 -53.88 -9.78 -21.99
C ARG A 4 -53.49 -8.33 -21.57
N GLU A 5 -54.50 -7.46 -21.49
CA GLU A 5 -54.30 -6.08 -21.03
C GLU A 5 -54.06 -6.02 -19.52
N LEU A 6 -54.77 -6.85 -18.74
CA LEU A 6 -54.55 -6.97 -17.29
C LEU A 6 -53.15 -7.50 -16.95
N THR A 7 -52.66 -8.54 -17.65
CA THR A 7 -51.29 -9.06 -17.46
C THR A 7 -50.25 -8.03 -17.83
N LYS A 8 -50.40 -7.29 -18.92
CA LYS A 8 -49.46 -6.24 -19.34
C LYS A 8 -49.37 -5.07 -18.34
N ASN A 9 -50.52 -4.64 -17.81
CA ASN A 9 -50.58 -3.63 -16.77
C ASN A 9 -49.95 -4.12 -15.46
N HIS A 10 -50.09 -5.38 -15.10
CA HIS A 10 -49.47 -5.96 -13.93
C HIS A 10 -47.94 -6.02 -14.07
N ASP A 11 -47.44 -6.44 -15.23
CA ASP A 11 -45.99 -6.49 -15.51
C ASP A 11 -45.35 -5.09 -15.54
N GLU A 12 -46.07 -4.09 -16.07
CA GLU A 12 -45.60 -2.69 -16.03
C GLU A 12 -45.53 -2.11 -14.60
N VAL A 13 -46.47 -2.48 -13.74
CA VAL A 13 -46.49 -2.09 -12.32
C VAL A 13 -45.34 -2.76 -11.58
N LEU A 14 -45.10 -4.05 -11.78
CA LEU A 14 -44.00 -4.77 -11.19
C LEU A 14 -42.63 -4.17 -11.60
N ALA A 15 -42.44 -3.88 -12.89
CA ALA A 15 -41.22 -3.25 -13.38
C ALA A 15 -40.98 -1.85 -12.77
N LYS A 16 -42.04 -1.08 -12.53
CA LYS A 16 -41.95 0.21 -11.82
C LYS A 16 -41.60 0.05 -10.36
N ILE A 17 -42.15 -0.96 -9.69
CA ILE A 17 -41.81 -1.29 -8.29
C ILE A 17 -40.37 -1.71 -8.18
N ASP A 18 -39.84 -2.58 -9.03
CA ASP A 18 -38.46 -3.04 -9.04
C ASP A 18 -37.49 -1.87 -9.29
N LYS A 19 -37.87 -0.98 -10.24
CA LYS A 19 -37.06 0.24 -10.51
C LYS A 19 -37.01 1.16 -9.31
N LEU A 20 -38.14 1.34 -8.62
CA LEU A 20 -38.22 2.19 -7.42
C LEU A 20 -37.44 1.57 -6.26
N PHE A 21 -37.58 0.24 -6.05
CA PHE A 21 -36.86 -0.52 -5.06
C PHE A 21 -35.33 -0.39 -5.26
N ASN A 22 -34.85 -0.65 -6.48
CA ASN A 22 -33.44 -0.51 -6.81
C ASN A 22 -32.91 0.91 -6.61
N LYS A 23 -33.73 1.93 -6.92
CA LYS A 23 -33.36 3.33 -6.67
C LYS A 23 -33.27 3.63 -5.17
N ILE A 24 -34.22 3.14 -4.36
CA ILE A 24 -34.20 3.33 -2.91
C ILE A 24 -32.99 2.61 -2.30
N MET A 25 -32.71 1.36 -2.68
CA MET A 25 -31.55 0.60 -2.20
C MET A 25 -30.24 1.32 -2.54
N THR A 26 -30.08 1.77 -3.78
CA THR A 26 -28.88 2.52 -4.20
C THR A 26 -28.71 3.81 -3.40
N GLU A 27 -29.79 4.52 -3.11
CA GLU A 27 -29.72 5.77 -2.33
C GLU A 27 -29.43 5.48 -0.85
N GLN A 28 -29.96 4.42 -0.29
CA GLN A 28 -29.64 4.00 1.08
C GLN A 28 -28.18 3.55 1.22
N ASP A 29 -27.64 2.79 0.26
CA ASP A 29 -26.24 2.39 0.24
C ASP A 29 -25.30 3.62 0.18
N LYS A 30 -25.63 4.60 -0.66
CA LYS A 30 -24.87 5.86 -0.71
C LYS A 30 -24.91 6.62 0.63
N ARG A 31 -26.07 6.65 1.28
CA ARG A 31 -26.22 7.30 2.59
C ARG A 31 -25.43 6.57 3.67
N LEU A 32 -25.50 5.24 3.69
CA LEU A 32 -24.75 4.40 4.62
C LEU A 32 -23.24 4.62 4.45
N THR A 33 -22.72 4.52 3.23
CA THR A 33 -21.32 4.77 2.93
C THR A 33 -20.86 6.17 3.38
N ARG A 34 -21.72 7.18 3.18
CA ARG A 34 -21.42 8.55 3.63
C ARG A 34 -21.35 8.65 5.16
N LEU A 35 -22.28 8.00 5.87
CA LEU A 35 -22.30 7.99 7.33
C LEU A 35 -21.11 7.22 7.92
N GLU A 36 -20.77 6.09 7.33
CA GLU A 36 -19.58 5.31 7.70
C GLU A 36 -18.31 6.15 7.54
N ARG A 37 -18.19 6.86 6.41
CA ARG A 37 -17.06 7.78 6.17
C ARG A 37 -17.00 8.92 7.18
N GLN A 38 -18.13 9.53 7.50
CA GLN A 38 -18.19 10.61 8.51
C GLN A 38 -17.84 10.08 9.90
N ASN A 39 -18.35 8.91 10.27
CA ASN A 39 -18.03 8.28 11.55
C ASN A 39 -16.53 7.95 11.65
N GLN A 40 -15.93 7.42 10.57
CA GLN A 40 -14.49 7.14 10.53
C GLN A 40 -13.66 8.43 10.70
N LEU A 41 -14.03 9.52 10.03
CA LEU A 41 -13.34 10.81 10.20
C LEU A 41 -13.43 11.32 11.64
N LEU A 42 -14.61 11.23 12.28
CA LEU A 42 -14.79 11.63 13.68
C LEU A 42 -13.96 10.75 14.63
N LEU A 43 -13.92 9.44 14.40
CA LEU A 43 -13.09 8.52 15.18
C LEU A 43 -11.60 8.86 15.03
N ASP A 44 -11.14 9.18 13.83
CA ASP A 44 -9.76 9.59 13.57
C ASP A 44 -9.44 10.93 14.29
N GLU A 45 -10.35 11.91 14.27
CA GLU A 45 -10.18 13.15 15.00
C GLU A 45 -10.14 12.94 16.53
N VAL A 46 -11.03 12.12 17.07
CA VAL A 46 -11.02 11.77 18.49
C VAL A 46 -9.73 11.06 18.89
N ARG A 47 -9.20 10.15 18.04
CA ARG A 47 -7.91 9.49 18.26
C ARG A 47 -6.76 10.48 18.27
N LEU A 48 -6.77 11.44 17.35
CA LEU A 48 -5.76 12.50 17.28
C LEU A 48 -5.81 13.48 18.46
N LEU A 49 -6.93 13.55 19.19
CA LEU A 49 -7.04 14.34 20.42
C LEU A 49 -6.53 13.60 21.67
N LYS A 50 -6.49 12.26 21.63
CA LYS A 50 -5.97 11.46 22.74
C LYS A 50 -4.45 11.40 22.68
N LEU A 51 -3.78 11.75 23.77
CA LEU A 51 -2.33 11.62 23.87
C LEU A 51 -1.95 10.15 24.10
N PRO A 52 -0.98 9.61 23.34
CA PRO A 52 -0.47 8.28 23.63
C PRO A 52 0.25 8.24 24.98
N PRO A 53 0.42 7.06 25.61
CA PRO A 53 1.08 6.92 26.90
C PRO A 53 2.50 7.51 26.85
N GLU A 54 2.82 8.44 27.77
CA GLU A 54 4.15 9.09 27.80
C GLU A 54 5.32 8.10 27.97
N LYS A 55 5.11 7.01 28.69
CA LYS A 55 6.11 5.98 28.97
C LYS A 55 6.06 4.78 28.02
N GLY A 56 5.23 4.83 26.99
CA GLY A 56 5.10 3.73 26.03
C GLY A 56 6.29 3.65 25.07
N THR A 57 6.63 2.44 24.64
CA THR A 57 7.55 2.22 23.50
C THR A 57 7.03 2.88 22.24
N LEU A 58 7.88 3.12 21.26
CA LEU A 58 7.45 3.65 19.95
C LEU A 58 6.32 2.81 19.33
N ARG A 59 6.43 1.48 19.40
CA ARG A 59 5.42 0.55 18.86
C ARG A 59 4.08 0.66 19.60
N GLU A 60 4.09 0.79 20.91
CA GLU A 60 2.87 0.99 21.70
C GLU A 60 2.20 2.33 21.38
N ARG A 61 2.96 3.41 21.23
CA ARG A 61 2.44 4.73 20.86
C ARG A 61 1.85 4.74 19.44
N LEU A 62 2.50 4.07 18.48
CA LEU A 62 1.96 3.88 17.14
C LEU A 62 0.67 3.07 17.15
N THR A 63 0.63 1.96 17.90
CA THR A 63 -0.59 1.13 18.06
C THR A 63 -1.74 1.91 18.70
N TYR A 64 -1.42 2.76 19.69
CA TYR A 64 -2.42 3.60 20.32
C TYR A 64 -3.01 4.63 19.35
N LEU A 65 -2.17 5.23 18.52
CA LEU A 65 -2.58 6.23 17.55
C LEU A 65 -3.44 5.62 16.43
N PHE A 66 -3.03 4.48 15.89
CA PHE A 66 -3.73 3.76 14.82
C PHE A 66 -3.84 2.27 15.19
N PRO A 67 -4.83 1.90 16.01
CA PRO A 67 -5.05 0.51 16.38
C PRO A 67 -5.49 -0.32 15.18
N TYR A 68 -4.95 -1.53 15.08
CA TYR A 68 -5.37 -2.49 14.06
C TYR A 68 -6.69 -3.15 14.47
N ASP A 69 -7.67 -3.08 13.59
CA ASP A 69 -8.91 -3.82 13.69
C ASP A 69 -9.05 -4.76 12.49
N PRO A 70 -8.92 -6.07 12.68
CA PRO A 70 -9.01 -7.03 11.58
C PRO A 70 -10.42 -7.13 10.97
N LEU A 71 -11.46 -6.65 11.66
CA LEU A 71 -12.85 -6.77 11.23
C LEU A 71 -13.30 -5.63 10.30
N VAL A 72 -12.56 -4.51 10.26
CA VAL A 72 -12.88 -3.42 9.33
C VAL A 72 -12.54 -3.84 7.89
N LYS A 73 -13.28 -3.30 6.92
CA LYS A 73 -12.99 -3.48 5.49
C LYS A 73 -11.76 -2.68 5.07
N PHE A 74 -11.14 -3.07 3.97
CA PHE A 74 -10.14 -2.22 3.33
C PHE A 74 -10.75 -0.86 2.98
N PRO A 75 -10.13 0.25 3.42
CA PRO A 75 -10.58 1.58 3.01
C PRO A 75 -10.43 1.77 1.49
N ALA A 76 -11.41 2.42 0.87
CA ALA A 76 -11.44 2.67 -0.56
C ALA A 76 -10.62 3.93 -0.91
N TYR A 77 -9.33 3.88 -0.70
CA TYR A 77 -8.36 4.92 -1.04
C TYR A 77 -7.30 4.39 -1.99
N VAL A 78 -6.86 5.25 -2.92
CA VAL A 78 -5.64 5.07 -3.72
C VAL A 78 -4.74 6.27 -3.46
N TRP A 79 -3.54 6.02 -2.99
CA TRP A 79 -2.53 6.99 -2.63
C TRP A 79 -1.37 6.93 -3.62
N GLN A 80 -1.02 8.05 -4.20
CA GLN A 80 0.18 8.21 -5.02
C GLN A 80 1.00 9.39 -4.52
N LEU A 81 2.30 9.36 -4.77
CA LEU A 81 3.23 10.43 -4.43
C LEU A 81 4.11 10.75 -5.63
N TRP A 82 4.22 12.04 -5.95
CA TRP A 82 5.11 12.53 -6.99
C TRP A 82 5.67 13.91 -6.64
N LYS A 83 6.82 14.27 -7.20
CA LYS A 83 7.47 15.58 -6.95
C LYS A 83 6.59 16.78 -7.32
N HIS A 84 5.69 16.63 -8.29
CA HIS A 84 4.82 17.70 -8.82
C HIS A 84 3.36 17.28 -8.75
N GLY A 85 2.46 18.24 -8.47
CA GLY A 85 1.01 18.02 -8.57
C GLY A 85 0.54 17.99 -10.02
N LEU A 86 -0.65 17.41 -10.28
CA LEU A 86 -1.24 17.26 -11.63
C LEU A 86 -1.38 18.57 -12.40
N ASN A 87 -1.60 19.68 -11.70
CA ASN A 87 -1.79 21.00 -12.30
C ASN A 87 -0.48 21.77 -12.52
N ASP A 88 0.67 21.18 -12.17
CA ASP A 88 1.98 21.77 -12.39
C ASP A 88 2.45 21.42 -13.82
N ASP A 89 2.88 22.43 -14.59
CA ASP A 89 3.38 22.24 -15.96
C ASP A 89 4.62 21.30 -16.02
N ARG A 90 5.31 21.13 -14.88
CA ARG A 90 6.45 20.21 -14.74
C ARG A 90 6.03 18.78 -14.45
N PHE A 91 4.73 18.48 -14.35
CA PHE A 91 4.29 17.10 -14.15
C PHE A 91 4.58 16.27 -15.40
N ASP A 92 5.25 15.14 -15.20
CA ASP A 92 5.69 14.28 -16.30
C ASP A 92 4.49 13.68 -17.03
N GLN A 93 4.30 14.08 -18.29
CA GLN A 93 3.13 13.72 -19.11
C GLN A 93 2.96 12.20 -19.24
N GLN A 94 4.06 11.43 -19.25
CA GLN A 94 4.04 9.97 -19.35
C GLN A 94 3.31 9.27 -18.21
N TYR A 95 3.17 9.92 -17.03
CA TYR A 95 2.49 9.34 -15.87
C TYR A 95 1.02 9.77 -15.73
N LYS A 96 0.58 10.78 -16.50
CA LYS A 96 -0.82 11.28 -16.43
C LYS A 96 -1.83 10.20 -16.78
N ASP A 97 -1.53 9.38 -17.79
CA ASP A 97 -2.43 8.30 -18.21
C ASP A 97 -2.54 7.22 -17.11
N GLY A 98 -1.43 6.84 -16.50
CA GLY A 98 -1.41 5.87 -15.40
C GLY A 98 -2.18 6.36 -14.18
N GLU A 99 -1.96 7.61 -13.79
CA GLU A 99 -2.68 8.27 -12.70
C GLU A 99 -4.19 8.30 -12.96
N ALA A 100 -4.61 8.77 -14.12
CA ALA A 100 -6.02 8.84 -14.50
C ALA A 100 -6.70 7.46 -14.54
N GLN A 101 -5.98 6.41 -14.93
CA GLN A 101 -6.50 5.04 -14.98
C GLN A 101 -6.78 4.48 -13.58
N TRP A 102 -6.02 4.86 -12.55
CA TRP A 102 -6.32 4.46 -11.17
C TRP A 102 -7.71 4.95 -10.74
N ALA A 103 -8.03 6.21 -11.01
CA ALA A 103 -9.36 6.77 -10.73
C ALA A 103 -10.47 6.15 -11.62
N TRP A 104 -10.19 5.98 -12.91
CA TRP A 104 -11.17 5.48 -13.87
C TRP A 104 -11.57 4.03 -13.61
N LYS A 105 -10.60 3.16 -13.31
CA LYS A 105 -10.86 1.73 -13.03
C LYS A 105 -11.48 1.48 -11.65
N ASN A 106 -11.34 2.43 -10.73
CA ASN A 106 -11.80 2.29 -9.35
C ASN A 106 -12.74 3.44 -8.94
N PRO A 107 -13.92 3.59 -9.60
CA PRO A 107 -14.78 4.76 -9.42
C PRO A 107 -15.37 4.89 -8.01
N GLY A 108 -15.29 3.84 -7.18
CA GLY A 108 -15.71 3.88 -5.78
C GLY A 108 -14.59 4.27 -4.81
N PHE A 109 -13.37 4.49 -5.31
CA PHE A 109 -12.22 4.86 -4.48
C PHE A 109 -11.97 6.37 -4.52
N VAL A 110 -11.47 6.90 -3.41
CA VAL A 110 -10.91 8.24 -3.36
C VAL A 110 -9.46 8.16 -3.78
N HIS A 111 -9.12 8.80 -4.90
CA HIS A 111 -7.78 8.85 -5.42
C HIS A 111 -7.13 10.19 -5.04
N GLU A 112 -5.97 10.13 -4.41
CA GLU A 112 -5.21 11.29 -3.93
C GLU A 112 -3.75 11.19 -4.37
N LEU A 113 -3.31 12.20 -5.11
CA LEU A 113 -1.91 12.38 -5.49
C LEU A 113 -1.28 13.47 -4.62
N PHE A 114 -0.29 13.08 -3.83
CA PHE A 114 0.51 13.99 -3.02
C PHE A 114 1.72 14.51 -3.79
N ASN A 115 2.12 15.74 -3.50
CA ASN A 115 3.48 16.21 -3.77
C ASN A 115 4.28 16.26 -2.45
N ASP A 116 5.57 16.61 -2.52
CA ASP A 116 6.45 16.59 -1.35
C ASP A 116 5.92 17.48 -0.20
N ASP A 117 5.36 18.67 -0.51
CA ASP A 117 4.85 19.62 0.48
C ASP A 117 3.56 19.12 1.14
N THR A 118 2.64 18.62 0.34
CA THR A 118 1.36 18.09 0.83
C THR A 118 1.56 16.79 1.62
N ALA A 119 2.50 15.93 1.19
CA ALA A 119 2.90 14.74 1.91
C ALA A 119 3.48 15.09 3.29
N HIS A 120 4.42 16.04 3.34
CA HIS A 120 5.00 16.50 4.60
C HIS A 120 3.93 17.08 5.56
N THR A 121 3.03 17.91 5.04
CA THR A 121 1.92 18.47 5.82
C THR A 121 1.01 17.37 6.37
N MET A 122 0.69 16.36 5.56
CA MET A 122 -0.13 15.23 5.97
C MET A 122 0.56 14.43 7.07
N ILE A 123 1.86 14.14 6.95
CA ILE A 123 2.62 13.41 7.97
C ILE A 123 2.68 14.19 9.29
N LYS A 124 2.92 15.49 9.24
CA LYS A 124 2.88 16.36 10.44
C LYS A 124 1.53 16.30 11.15
N TYR A 125 0.45 16.35 10.38
CA TYR A 125 -0.90 16.29 10.92
C TYR A 125 -1.19 14.92 11.56
N LEU A 126 -0.96 13.82 10.83
CA LEU A 126 -1.29 12.48 11.28
C LEU A 126 -0.44 12.01 12.48
N TYR A 127 0.83 12.38 12.51
CA TYR A 127 1.80 11.88 13.49
C TYR A 127 2.28 12.93 14.50
N ARG A 128 1.52 14.03 14.68
CA ARG A 128 1.88 15.11 15.62
C ARG A 128 2.12 14.64 17.05
N GLN A 129 1.52 13.53 17.44
CA GLN A 129 1.64 12.94 18.79
C GLN A 129 2.77 11.91 18.92
N VAL A 130 3.44 11.59 17.81
CA VAL A 130 4.63 10.72 17.76
C VAL A 130 5.70 11.47 16.99
N PRO A 131 6.34 12.48 17.62
CA PRO A 131 7.24 13.42 16.95
C PRO A 131 8.44 12.74 16.30
N GLU A 132 8.85 11.57 16.75
CA GLU A 132 9.94 10.80 16.15
C GLU A 132 9.64 10.42 14.69
N VAL A 133 8.38 10.19 14.33
CA VAL A 133 7.97 9.94 12.93
C VAL A 133 8.26 11.17 12.09
N VAL A 134 7.77 12.34 12.51
CA VAL A 134 7.95 13.61 11.79
C VAL A 134 9.42 13.97 11.67
N GLN A 135 10.16 13.91 12.78
CA GLN A 135 11.59 14.19 12.80
C GLN A 135 12.38 13.25 11.88
N THR A 136 12.03 11.97 11.86
CA THR A 136 12.66 11.01 10.96
C THR A 136 12.38 11.37 9.51
N TYR A 137 11.12 11.62 9.14
CA TYR A 137 10.75 12.01 7.79
C TYR A 137 11.50 13.27 7.30
N GLU A 138 11.64 14.27 8.17
CA GLU A 138 12.38 15.51 7.87
C GLU A 138 13.89 15.30 7.71
N LYS A 139 14.47 14.38 8.49
CA LYS A 139 15.91 14.12 8.53
C LYS A 139 16.41 13.10 7.49
N LEU A 140 15.51 12.36 6.84
CA LEU A 140 15.91 11.48 5.74
C LEU A 140 16.58 12.30 4.62
N PRO A 141 17.82 11.94 4.20
CA PRO A 141 18.65 12.82 3.37
C PRO A 141 18.24 12.88 1.89
N GLU A 142 17.52 11.87 1.41
CA GLU A 142 17.17 11.72 0.00
C GLU A 142 15.67 11.57 -0.18
N VAL A 143 15.15 12.09 -1.29
CA VAL A 143 13.72 12.05 -1.62
C VAL A 143 13.20 10.61 -1.69
N ILE A 144 13.96 9.68 -2.28
CA ILE A 144 13.58 8.27 -2.38
C ILE A 144 13.31 7.64 -1.01
N LEU A 145 14.13 7.94 0.00
CA LEU A 145 13.93 7.45 1.37
C LEU A 145 12.63 8.00 1.98
N LYS A 146 12.29 9.26 1.67
CA LYS A 146 11.04 9.90 2.11
C LYS A 146 9.83 9.29 1.41
N MET A 147 9.93 9.01 0.11
CA MET A 147 8.87 8.36 -0.66
C MET A 147 8.60 6.94 -0.13
N ASP A 148 9.65 6.17 0.12
CA ASP A 148 9.54 4.85 0.73
C ASP A 148 8.88 4.93 2.12
N PHE A 149 9.28 5.88 2.93
CA PHE A 149 8.73 6.04 4.28
C PHE A 149 7.28 6.50 4.23
N PHE A 150 6.93 7.43 3.32
CA PHE A 150 5.57 7.94 3.14
C PHE A 150 4.56 6.82 2.84
N ARG A 151 4.88 5.87 1.96
CA ARG A 151 3.96 4.77 1.61
C ARG A 151 3.55 3.95 2.82
N TYR A 152 4.47 3.68 3.73
CA TYR A 152 4.17 2.95 4.96
C TYR A 152 3.36 3.80 5.95
N LEU A 153 3.71 5.09 6.06
CA LEU A 153 3.04 6.01 6.97
C LEU A 153 1.59 6.24 6.58
N ILE A 154 1.30 6.51 5.30
CA ILE A 154 -0.07 6.78 4.85
C ILE A 154 -0.94 5.52 4.96
N LEU A 155 -0.42 4.35 4.58
CA LEU A 155 -1.13 3.09 4.71
C LEU A 155 -1.36 2.70 6.17
N PHE A 156 -0.41 2.95 7.07
CA PHE A 156 -0.58 2.69 8.50
C PHE A 156 -1.65 3.56 9.12
N ALA A 157 -1.72 4.84 8.75
CA ALA A 157 -2.68 5.78 9.30
C ALA A 157 -4.07 5.64 8.69
N LYS A 158 -4.18 5.43 7.37
CA LYS A 158 -5.42 5.53 6.61
C LYS A 158 -5.83 4.23 5.92
N GLY A 159 -4.92 3.30 5.73
CA GLY A 159 -5.16 2.10 4.92
C GLY A 159 -5.41 2.41 3.45
N GLY A 160 -5.97 1.46 2.72
CA GLY A 160 -6.21 1.57 1.29
C GLY A 160 -5.08 1.00 0.45
N VAL A 161 -4.91 1.50 -0.76
CA VAL A 161 -3.88 1.11 -1.70
C VAL A 161 -2.87 2.24 -1.89
N TYR A 162 -1.59 1.97 -1.75
CA TYR A 162 -0.52 2.82 -2.25
C TYR A 162 -0.03 2.26 -3.59
N ALA A 163 0.22 3.14 -4.56
CA ALA A 163 0.76 2.78 -5.86
C ALA A 163 1.79 3.84 -6.31
N ASP A 164 2.98 3.40 -6.71
CA ASP A 164 3.97 4.32 -7.27
C ASP A 164 3.43 4.96 -8.56
N ILE A 165 3.90 6.17 -8.88
CA ILE A 165 3.38 6.97 -10.01
C ILE A 165 3.63 6.29 -11.36
N ASP A 166 4.69 5.48 -11.47
CA ASP A 166 5.05 4.72 -12.65
C ASP A 166 4.35 3.35 -12.74
N THR A 167 3.20 3.23 -12.09
CA THR A 167 2.32 2.06 -12.17
C THR A 167 1.06 2.34 -12.98
N TYR A 168 0.55 1.30 -13.64
CA TYR A 168 -0.66 1.36 -14.44
C TYR A 168 -1.61 0.21 -14.06
N PRO A 169 -2.83 0.49 -13.58
CA PRO A 169 -3.77 -0.56 -13.21
C PRO A 169 -4.36 -1.21 -14.47
N LEU A 170 -4.25 -2.51 -14.55
CA LEU A 170 -4.82 -3.31 -15.65
C LEU A 170 -6.22 -3.79 -15.31
N GLN A 171 -6.47 -4.05 -14.03
CA GLN A 171 -7.76 -4.47 -13.51
C GLN A 171 -8.17 -3.64 -12.28
N PRO A 172 -9.48 -3.55 -11.99
CA PRO A 172 -9.96 -2.92 -10.75
C PRO A 172 -9.42 -3.62 -9.49
N ILE A 173 -9.16 -2.83 -8.45
CA ILE A 173 -8.67 -3.32 -7.14
C ILE A 173 -9.54 -4.46 -6.56
N PRO A 174 -10.87 -4.42 -6.62
CA PRO A 174 -11.70 -5.52 -6.10
C PRO A 174 -11.42 -6.88 -6.75
N ASN A 175 -10.89 -6.91 -7.97
CA ASN A 175 -10.55 -8.15 -8.67
C ASN A 175 -9.26 -8.81 -8.17
N TRP A 176 -8.50 -8.15 -7.30
CA TRP A 176 -7.23 -8.70 -6.80
C TRP A 176 -7.43 -9.84 -5.82
N ILE A 177 -8.60 -9.89 -5.17
CA ILE A 177 -8.91 -10.92 -4.18
C ILE A 177 -9.55 -12.11 -4.89
N PRO A 178 -8.95 -13.32 -4.79
CA PRO A 178 -9.53 -14.52 -5.37
C PRO A 178 -10.89 -14.85 -4.74
N GLU A 179 -11.82 -15.42 -5.52
CA GLU A 179 -13.18 -15.77 -5.06
C GLU A 179 -13.22 -16.70 -3.84
N ASN A 180 -12.18 -17.51 -3.65
CA ASN A 180 -12.08 -18.43 -2.53
C ASN A 180 -11.46 -17.81 -1.26
N VAL A 181 -11.16 -16.51 -1.26
CA VAL A 181 -10.61 -15.77 -0.11
C VAL A 181 -11.63 -14.74 0.33
N LEU A 182 -11.99 -14.75 1.61
CA LEU A 182 -12.91 -13.77 2.16
C LEU A 182 -12.19 -12.44 2.40
N PRO A 183 -12.67 -11.32 1.83
CA PRO A 183 -12.04 -10.02 2.01
C PRO A 183 -11.89 -9.59 3.47
N ASP A 184 -12.81 -10.03 4.34
CA ASP A 184 -12.82 -9.67 5.76
C ASP A 184 -11.68 -10.37 6.53
N GLU A 185 -11.16 -11.50 6.03
CA GLU A 185 -10.01 -12.21 6.61
C GLU A 185 -8.67 -11.55 6.27
N LEU A 186 -8.65 -10.63 5.29
CA LEU A 186 -7.43 -9.98 4.82
C LEU A 186 -7.15 -8.71 5.60
N GLY A 187 -5.90 -8.56 6.03
CA GLY A 187 -5.34 -7.33 6.60
C GLY A 187 -4.42 -6.60 5.62
N MET A 188 -3.76 -7.36 4.72
CA MET A 188 -2.80 -6.82 3.77
C MET A 188 -2.73 -7.65 2.49
N ILE A 189 -2.45 -6.97 1.37
CA ILE A 189 -2.08 -7.60 0.09
C ILE A 189 -0.72 -7.05 -0.33
N LEU A 190 0.20 -7.93 -0.61
CA LEU A 190 1.54 -7.62 -1.10
C LEU A 190 1.95 -8.59 -2.23
N LEU A 191 3.06 -8.33 -2.88
CA LEU A 191 3.49 -9.10 -4.04
C LEU A 191 4.93 -9.58 -3.91
N VAL A 192 5.25 -10.68 -4.59
CA VAL A 192 6.63 -11.08 -4.85
C VAL A 192 7.15 -10.21 -6.00
N GLU A 193 8.23 -9.46 -5.76
CA GLU A 193 8.86 -8.60 -6.77
C GLU A 193 10.04 -9.27 -7.45
N LEU A 194 10.85 -9.98 -6.66
CA LEU A 194 12.06 -10.63 -7.13
C LEU A 194 12.19 -12.04 -6.55
N GLU A 195 12.58 -12.97 -7.40
CA GLU A 195 12.96 -14.33 -7.03
C GLU A 195 14.26 -14.70 -7.72
N ASN A 196 15.36 -14.82 -6.97
CA ASN A 196 16.66 -15.23 -7.49
C ASN A 196 16.98 -16.66 -7.07
N ASN A 197 16.91 -17.58 -8.03
CA ASN A 197 17.14 -19.01 -7.81
C ASN A 197 18.61 -19.44 -8.02
N ALA A 198 19.49 -18.52 -8.44
CA ALA A 198 20.90 -18.80 -8.66
C ALA A 198 21.62 -19.16 -7.35
N ALA A 199 22.67 -19.98 -7.44
CA ALA A 199 23.49 -20.32 -6.29
C ALA A 199 24.22 -19.08 -5.71
N ASN A 200 24.65 -18.18 -6.60
CA ASN A 200 25.37 -16.94 -6.29
C ASN A 200 24.43 -15.71 -6.15
N TRP A 201 23.18 -15.91 -5.81
CA TRP A 201 22.15 -14.84 -5.72
C TRP A 201 22.58 -13.58 -4.93
N LYS A 202 23.53 -13.74 -3.98
CA LYS A 202 24.04 -12.63 -3.16
C LYS A 202 24.85 -11.59 -3.95
N GLU A 203 25.36 -11.97 -5.12
CA GLU A 203 26.11 -11.08 -6.00
C GLU A 203 25.18 -10.10 -6.72
N ASP A 204 23.96 -10.57 -7.05
CA ASP A 204 23.02 -9.84 -7.90
C ASP A 204 21.79 -9.32 -7.16
N SER A 205 21.54 -9.81 -5.94
CA SER A 205 20.30 -9.53 -5.23
C SER A 205 20.49 -9.32 -3.74
N HIS A 206 19.78 -8.36 -3.17
CA HIS A 206 19.85 -8.07 -1.74
C HIS A 206 19.16 -9.14 -0.90
N ARG A 207 18.10 -9.75 -1.42
CA ARG A 207 17.39 -10.91 -0.84
C ARG A 207 17.16 -11.95 -1.93
N ARG A 208 17.13 -13.21 -1.53
CA ARG A 208 16.86 -14.33 -2.44
C ARG A 208 15.44 -14.30 -2.98
N LEU A 209 14.51 -13.86 -2.16
CA LEU A 209 13.16 -13.50 -2.51
C LEU A 209 12.88 -12.12 -1.90
N GLN A 210 12.31 -11.23 -2.68
CA GLN A 210 11.99 -9.86 -2.28
C GLN A 210 10.51 -9.59 -2.49
N PHE A 211 9.87 -9.05 -1.46
CA PHE A 211 8.51 -8.53 -1.59
C PHE A 211 8.57 -7.09 -2.09
N GLY A 212 7.72 -6.80 -3.07
CA GLY A 212 7.61 -5.47 -3.65
C GLY A 212 6.90 -4.49 -2.73
N GLN A 213 7.21 -3.22 -2.92
CA GLN A 213 6.63 -2.11 -2.16
C GLN A 213 5.98 -1.05 -3.05
N PHE A 214 6.11 -1.18 -4.38
CA PHE A 214 5.60 -0.20 -5.34
C PHE A 214 4.06 -0.22 -5.45
N VAL A 215 3.40 -1.32 -5.06
CA VAL A 215 1.95 -1.42 -4.86
C VAL A 215 1.69 -2.23 -3.61
N LEU A 216 0.95 -1.67 -2.67
CA LEU A 216 0.57 -2.31 -1.41
C LEU A 216 -0.89 -1.97 -1.09
N GLN A 217 -1.64 -2.95 -0.58
CA GLN A 217 -2.95 -2.70 0.03
C GLN A 217 -2.93 -3.12 1.48
N ALA A 218 -3.44 -2.28 2.38
CA ALA A 218 -3.47 -2.59 3.80
C ALA A 218 -4.69 -1.99 4.51
N LYS A 219 -5.11 -2.65 5.58
CA LYS A 219 -5.98 -2.05 6.60
C LYS A 219 -5.16 -1.10 7.48
N PRO A 220 -5.75 -0.01 8.01
CA PRO A 220 -5.04 0.90 8.90
C PRO A 220 -4.57 0.17 10.17
N GLY A 221 -3.46 0.60 10.73
CA GLY A 221 -2.90 0.03 11.95
C GLY A 221 -2.23 -1.34 11.79
N HIS A 222 -2.12 -1.89 10.58
CA HIS A 222 -1.60 -3.24 10.35
C HIS A 222 -0.22 -3.44 10.99
N PRO A 223 0.03 -4.55 11.75
CA PRO A 223 1.26 -4.75 12.51
C PRO A 223 2.55 -4.73 11.68
N VAL A 224 2.51 -5.22 10.43
CA VAL A 224 3.65 -5.14 9.49
C VAL A 224 4.05 -3.69 9.24
N LEU A 225 3.07 -2.81 8.99
CA LEU A 225 3.33 -1.38 8.76
C LEU A 225 3.86 -0.68 10.02
N ARG A 226 3.34 -1.02 11.20
CA ARG A 226 3.88 -0.52 12.46
C ARG A 226 5.34 -0.91 12.65
N GLU A 227 5.68 -2.16 12.36
CA GLU A 227 7.03 -2.67 12.55
C GLU A 227 8.02 -2.03 11.57
N ILE A 228 7.68 -1.87 10.29
CA ILE A 228 8.56 -1.20 9.32
C ILE A 228 8.80 0.26 9.70
N ILE A 229 7.75 0.98 10.12
CA ILE A 229 7.87 2.37 10.58
C ILE A 229 8.83 2.46 11.78
N ALA A 230 8.65 1.59 12.78
CA ALA A 230 9.52 1.57 13.95
C ALA A 230 10.98 1.27 13.58
N ARG A 231 11.24 0.30 12.71
CA ARG A 231 12.60 -0.04 12.26
C ARG A 231 13.28 1.09 11.50
N ILE A 232 12.56 1.78 10.63
CA ILE A 232 13.09 2.95 9.90
C ILE A 232 13.48 4.05 10.88
N ILE A 233 12.61 4.35 11.85
CA ILE A 233 12.88 5.37 12.88
C ILE A 233 14.10 4.98 13.72
N GLU A 234 14.13 3.77 14.26
CA GLU A 234 15.22 3.26 15.09
C GLU A 234 16.56 3.24 14.32
N HIS A 235 16.54 2.85 13.04
CA HIS A 235 17.73 2.87 12.17
C HIS A 235 18.22 4.30 11.95
N THR A 236 17.31 5.23 11.66
CA THR A 236 17.63 6.64 11.43
C THR A 236 18.21 7.28 12.70
N ILE A 237 17.61 7.02 13.86
CA ILE A 237 18.12 7.53 15.15
C ILE A 237 19.51 6.97 15.44
N ARG A 238 19.75 5.68 15.21
CA ARG A 238 21.09 5.09 15.40
C ARG A 238 22.14 5.76 14.50
N LYS A 239 21.80 6.00 13.23
CA LYS A 239 22.70 6.72 12.30
C LYS A 239 22.97 8.14 12.79
N LEU A 240 21.94 8.87 13.21
CA LEU A 240 22.09 10.23 13.75
C LEU A 240 23.00 10.25 14.98
N ASN A 241 22.84 9.31 15.89
CA ASN A 241 23.64 9.22 17.11
C ASN A 241 25.10 8.81 16.85
N SER A 242 25.41 8.22 15.70
CA SER A 242 26.76 7.87 15.29
C SER A 242 27.50 9.00 14.59
N LEU A 243 26.82 10.12 14.27
CA LEU A 243 27.43 11.28 13.63
C LEU A 243 28.18 12.15 14.65
N LEU A 244 29.28 12.76 14.21
CA LEU A 244 29.93 13.84 14.95
C LEU A 244 29.08 15.12 14.84
N SER A 245 29.31 16.09 15.72
CA SER A 245 28.44 17.25 15.92
C SER A 245 28.12 18.09 14.67
N ASP A 246 28.96 18.05 13.65
CA ASP A 246 28.79 18.83 12.41
C ASP A 246 28.45 17.99 11.16
N GLU A 247 28.25 16.66 11.33
CA GLU A 247 27.97 15.78 10.23
C GLU A 247 26.44 15.69 9.97
N ARG A 248 26.07 15.46 8.69
CA ARG A 248 24.69 15.23 8.27
C ARG A 248 24.55 13.81 7.74
N LEU A 249 23.36 13.26 7.88
CA LEU A 249 23.01 11.99 7.25
C LEU A 249 23.22 12.09 5.73
N ARG A 250 23.92 11.08 5.18
CA ARG A 250 24.16 10.97 3.73
C ARG A 250 24.06 9.51 3.31
N LEU A 251 23.73 9.31 2.05
CA LEU A 251 23.91 8.01 1.40
C LEU A 251 25.36 7.89 0.88
N PRO A 252 25.88 6.65 0.72
CA PRO A 252 27.16 6.40 0.07
C PRO A 252 27.23 7.02 -1.32
N GLY A 253 28.44 7.45 -1.73
CA GLY A 253 28.66 8.07 -3.03
C GLY A 253 28.68 7.10 -4.20
N HIS A 254 29.08 5.83 -3.98
CA HIS A 254 29.08 4.80 -5.01
C HIS A 254 27.67 4.27 -5.27
N ALA A 255 27.26 4.19 -6.54
CA ALA A 255 25.88 3.85 -6.92
C ALA A 255 25.38 2.51 -6.33
N ASN A 256 26.18 1.45 -6.37
CA ASN A 256 25.83 0.15 -5.81
C ASN A 256 25.65 0.20 -4.28
N ASP A 257 26.55 0.90 -3.58
CA ASP A 257 26.45 1.07 -2.13
C ASP A 257 25.24 1.93 -1.76
N LYS A 258 24.97 2.99 -2.54
CA LYS A 258 23.79 3.85 -2.40
C LYS A 258 22.52 3.04 -2.54
N GLN A 259 22.39 2.22 -3.60
CA GLN A 259 21.24 1.38 -3.82
C GLN A 259 21.05 0.36 -2.68
N LEU A 260 22.12 -0.31 -2.28
CA LEU A 260 22.10 -1.27 -1.18
C LEU A 260 21.65 -0.63 0.13
N GLU A 261 22.12 0.59 0.41
CA GLU A 261 21.73 1.32 1.62
C GLU A 261 20.27 1.75 1.60
N ILE A 262 19.73 2.20 0.45
CA ILE A 262 18.30 2.50 0.29
C ILE A 262 17.47 1.25 0.58
N LEU A 263 17.82 0.11 -0.01
CA LEU A 263 17.10 -1.16 0.20
C LEU A 263 17.10 -1.61 1.67
N LYS A 264 18.18 -1.35 2.40
CA LYS A 264 18.31 -1.69 3.83
C LYS A 264 17.63 -0.71 4.76
N TRP A 265 17.56 0.57 4.37
CA TRP A 265 17.05 1.62 5.24
C TRP A 265 15.53 1.73 5.19
N THR A 266 14.97 1.89 3.99
CA THR A 266 13.53 2.14 3.76
C THR A 266 12.91 1.23 2.71
N GLY A 267 13.73 0.62 1.85
CA GLY A 267 13.31 -0.06 0.65
C GLY A 267 12.90 -1.52 0.85
N ALA A 268 12.76 -2.23 -0.26
CA ALA A 268 12.22 -3.58 -0.33
C ALA A 268 13.03 -4.63 0.46
N GLY A 269 14.29 -4.35 0.78
CA GLY A 269 15.12 -5.23 1.62
C GLY A 269 14.63 -5.31 3.06
N VAL A 270 14.55 -4.16 3.75
CA VAL A 270 14.03 -4.10 5.12
C VAL A 270 12.53 -4.42 5.18
N TRP A 271 11.77 -4.05 4.14
CA TRP A 271 10.38 -4.44 3.98
C TRP A 271 10.20 -5.96 4.00
N THR A 272 10.97 -6.67 3.18
CA THR A 272 10.96 -8.14 3.13
C THR A 272 11.28 -8.77 4.49
N ASP A 273 12.30 -8.24 5.20
CA ASP A 273 12.67 -8.73 6.53
C ASP A 273 11.53 -8.54 7.55
N VAL A 274 10.80 -7.43 7.47
CA VAL A 274 9.66 -7.16 8.37
C VAL A 274 8.49 -8.09 8.08
N VAL A 275 8.20 -8.35 6.80
CA VAL A 275 7.14 -9.29 6.42
C VAL A 275 7.44 -10.70 6.94
N PHE A 276 8.68 -11.20 6.75
CA PHE A 276 9.08 -12.51 7.32
C PHE A 276 9.07 -12.52 8.85
N HIS A 277 9.46 -11.42 9.50
CA HIS A 277 9.35 -11.29 10.95
C HIS A 277 7.89 -11.42 11.41
N TYR A 278 6.96 -10.73 10.72
CA TYR A 278 5.53 -10.85 11.01
C TYR A 278 5.04 -12.29 10.89
N PHE A 279 5.39 -12.99 9.81
CA PHE A 279 4.99 -14.37 9.61
C PHE A 279 5.51 -15.34 10.67
N ASN A 280 6.66 -15.07 11.25
CA ASN A 280 7.32 -16.00 12.18
C ASN A 280 7.12 -15.67 13.65
N ASP A 281 7.00 -14.40 14.00
CA ASP A 281 6.99 -13.97 15.40
C ASP A 281 5.60 -13.50 15.89
N TRP A 282 4.75 -13.02 14.97
CA TRP A 282 3.42 -12.52 15.30
C TRP A 282 2.32 -13.53 14.99
N VAL A 283 2.47 -14.24 13.91
CA VAL A 283 1.58 -15.35 13.59
C VAL A 283 2.07 -16.54 14.40
N GLN A 284 1.42 -16.83 15.51
CA GLN A 284 1.57 -18.14 16.17
C GLN A 284 1.09 -19.19 15.18
N SER A 285 1.97 -19.56 14.26
CA SER A 285 1.69 -20.68 13.37
C SER A 285 1.64 -21.92 14.25
N LEU A 286 0.55 -22.65 14.18
CA LEU A 286 0.45 -24.01 14.69
C LEU A 286 1.47 -24.96 14.00
N VAL A 287 2.31 -24.42 13.12
CA VAL A 287 3.30 -25.11 12.32
C VAL A 287 4.67 -24.90 12.96
N PHE A 288 5.28 -25.97 13.43
CA PHE A 288 6.67 -26.00 13.92
C PHE A 288 7.72 -25.65 12.86
N GLN A 289 7.33 -25.05 11.74
CA GLN A 289 8.19 -24.71 10.64
C GLN A 289 8.12 -23.21 10.34
N LEU A 290 9.29 -22.55 10.37
CA LEU A 290 9.41 -21.13 10.02
C LEU A 290 9.02 -20.89 8.55
N VAL A 291 8.22 -19.87 8.32
CA VAL A 291 7.91 -19.35 6.99
C VAL A 291 9.17 -18.74 6.40
N SER A 292 9.54 -19.15 5.22
CA SER A 292 10.78 -18.76 4.55
C SER A 292 10.56 -18.42 3.06
N TRP A 293 11.59 -17.94 2.39
CA TRP A 293 11.56 -17.71 0.95
C TRP A 293 11.11 -18.94 0.13
N LYS A 294 11.35 -20.17 0.62
CA LYS A 294 10.95 -21.42 -0.04
C LYS A 294 9.44 -21.54 -0.17
N ASP A 295 8.69 -20.94 0.76
CA ASP A 295 7.23 -21.00 0.81
C ASP A 295 6.57 -20.16 -0.29
N PHE A 296 7.32 -19.22 -0.88
CA PHE A 296 6.86 -18.33 -1.94
C PHE A 296 7.60 -18.53 -3.26
N ARG A 297 8.57 -19.46 -3.28
CA ARG A 297 9.34 -19.76 -4.47
C ARG A 297 8.45 -20.33 -5.58
N GLY A 298 8.53 -19.74 -6.77
CA GLY A 298 7.76 -20.18 -7.94
C GLY A 298 6.26 -20.07 -7.75
N LEU A 299 5.80 -19.11 -6.93
CA LEU A 299 4.40 -18.89 -6.64
C LEU A 299 3.62 -18.63 -7.94
N LYS A 300 2.60 -19.46 -8.21
CA LYS A 300 1.75 -19.35 -9.40
C LYS A 300 0.36 -18.81 -9.11
N LYS A 301 -0.10 -18.93 -7.86
CA LYS A 301 -1.41 -18.45 -7.38
C LYS A 301 -1.21 -17.66 -6.10
N PRO A 302 -2.10 -16.71 -5.78
CA PRO A 302 -2.07 -16.02 -4.50
C PRO A 302 -2.02 -16.99 -3.32
N LYS A 303 -1.19 -16.68 -2.32
CA LYS A 303 -1.01 -17.49 -1.10
C LYS A 303 -1.34 -16.66 0.12
N LEU A 304 -2.32 -17.11 0.90
CA LEU A 304 -2.68 -16.51 2.17
C LEU A 304 -1.79 -17.06 3.28
N VAL A 305 -1.19 -16.18 4.06
CA VAL A 305 -0.44 -16.50 5.28
C VAL A 305 -0.95 -15.57 6.37
N SER A 306 -1.67 -16.11 7.35
CA SER A 306 -2.47 -15.35 8.30
C SER A 306 -3.47 -14.44 7.57
N ASP A 307 -3.39 -13.14 7.78
CA ASP A 307 -4.21 -12.11 7.14
C ASP A 307 -3.48 -11.39 5.96
N VAL A 308 -2.34 -11.93 5.53
CA VAL A 308 -1.55 -11.37 4.42
C VAL A 308 -1.67 -12.23 3.18
N LEU A 309 -2.23 -11.66 2.11
CA LEU A 309 -2.31 -12.30 0.80
C LEU A 309 -1.08 -11.93 -0.04
N VAL A 310 -0.25 -12.93 -0.32
CA VAL A 310 0.97 -12.77 -1.13
C VAL A 310 0.67 -13.10 -2.58
N MET A 311 0.85 -12.12 -3.46
CA MET A 311 0.61 -12.23 -4.88
C MET A 311 1.83 -12.74 -5.65
N PRO A 312 1.64 -13.60 -6.66
CA PRO A 312 2.71 -14.01 -7.58
C PRO A 312 3.29 -12.83 -8.36
N ILE A 313 4.57 -12.89 -8.68
CA ILE A 313 5.28 -11.89 -9.49
C ILE A 313 4.59 -11.55 -10.82
N LYS A 314 3.98 -12.55 -11.47
CA LYS A 314 3.32 -12.38 -12.78
C LYS A 314 2.05 -11.53 -12.74
N LEU A 315 1.38 -11.46 -11.60
CA LEU A 315 0.15 -10.67 -11.47
C LEU A 315 0.43 -9.17 -11.39
N PHE A 316 1.65 -8.80 -11.03
CA PHE A 316 2.12 -7.42 -11.04
C PHE A 316 3.31 -7.38 -12.02
N ALA A 317 2.98 -7.25 -13.31
CA ALA A 317 3.96 -7.35 -14.39
C ALA A 317 5.03 -6.26 -14.25
N LEU A 318 6.25 -6.68 -13.94
CA LEU A 318 7.43 -5.84 -14.06
C LEU A 318 7.78 -5.66 -15.54
N ASP A 319 8.25 -4.50 -15.92
CA ASP A 319 8.61 -4.16 -17.31
C ASP A 319 9.63 -5.13 -17.94
N HIS A 320 10.49 -5.73 -17.12
CA HIS A 320 11.46 -6.76 -17.53
C HIS A 320 10.82 -8.08 -17.98
N ALA A 321 9.56 -8.32 -17.62
CA ALA A 321 8.78 -9.50 -18.02
C ALA A 321 7.85 -9.24 -19.19
N ILE A 322 7.81 -7.99 -19.72
CA ILE A 322 6.97 -7.61 -20.84
C ILE A 322 7.79 -7.70 -22.13
N PRO A 323 7.30 -8.43 -23.14
CA PRO A 323 7.91 -8.42 -24.47
C PRO A 323 8.03 -6.99 -25.00
N LYS A 324 9.11 -6.69 -25.77
CA LYS A 324 9.39 -5.36 -26.32
C LYS A 324 8.29 -4.79 -27.22
N ASP A 325 7.32 -5.61 -27.61
CA ASP A 325 6.15 -5.20 -28.40
C ASP A 325 5.01 -4.60 -27.55
N GLY A 326 5.21 -4.45 -26.23
CA GLY A 326 4.28 -3.79 -25.31
C GLY A 326 2.98 -4.54 -25.04
N LYS A 327 2.82 -5.74 -25.58
CA LYS A 327 1.65 -6.56 -25.30
C LYS A 327 1.81 -7.26 -23.95
N ILE A 328 0.92 -6.98 -23.02
CA ILE A 328 0.79 -7.73 -21.78
C ILE A 328 0.13 -9.05 -22.17
N GLU A 329 0.92 -10.11 -22.23
CA GLU A 329 0.43 -11.43 -22.66
C GLU A 329 -0.39 -12.12 -21.55
N ASP A 330 -0.29 -11.68 -20.30
CA ASP A 330 -1.05 -12.29 -19.21
C ASP A 330 -2.34 -11.49 -18.92
N PRO A 331 -3.50 -11.98 -19.38
CA PRO A 331 -4.80 -11.33 -19.14
C PRO A 331 -5.17 -11.28 -17.66
N LEU A 332 -4.44 -11.98 -16.79
CA LEU A 332 -4.64 -12.00 -15.35
C LEU A 332 -3.79 -10.97 -14.61
N ALA A 333 -2.90 -10.25 -15.29
CA ALA A 333 -2.09 -9.22 -14.66
C ALA A 333 -2.98 -8.09 -14.11
N PHE A 334 -2.70 -7.64 -12.89
CA PHE A 334 -3.48 -6.62 -12.18
C PHE A 334 -2.90 -5.22 -12.35
N VAL A 335 -1.59 -5.10 -12.31
CA VAL A 335 -0.87 -3.83 -12.41
C VAL A 335 0.38 -4.00 -13.26
N LYS A 336 0.65 -3.04 -14.12
CA LYS A 336 1.92 -2.89 -14.83
C LYS A 336 2.80 -1.89 -14.06
N HIS A 337 4.07 -2.24 -13.85
CA HIS A 337 5.07 -1.36 -13.27
C HIS A 337 6.15 -1.06 -14.33
N TYR A 338 6.38 0.20 -14.62
CA TYR A 338 7.34 0.63 -15.66
C TYR A 338 8.79 0.60 -15.17
N SER A 339 9.03 0.46 -13.85
CA SER A 339 10.37 0.42 -13.24
C SER A 339 11.28 1.55 -13.74
N ALA A 340 10.73 2.76 -13.81
CA ALA A 340 11.41 3.90 -14.44
C ALA A 340 12.68 4.34 -13.69
N GLU A 341 12.92 3.83 -12.46
CA GLU A 341 14.11 4.06 -11.62
C GLU A 341 14.56 5.53 -11.59
N ILE A 342 13.59 6.44 -11.63
CA ILE A 342 13.79 7.90 -11.79
C ILE A 342 14.71 8.47 -10.71
N TRP A 343 14.67 7.89 -9.53
CA TRP A 343 15.51 8.27 -8.39
C TRP A 343 17.02 8.03 -8.62
N LYS A 344 17.40 7.21 -9.61
CA LYS A 344 18.80 6.97 -9.96
C LYS A 344 19.44 8.18 -10.68
N ASN A 345 18.58 9.01 -11.30
CA ASN A 345 19.00 10.16 -12.10
C ASN A 345 18.66 11.50 -11.42
N ALA A 346 18.15 11.48 -10.19
CA ALA A 346 17.77 12.65 -9.42
C ALA A 346 18.90 13.13 -8.49
#